data_6dbe32ecde8cfcc86f2f5d8f13911a32
#
_entry.id   6dbe32ecde8cfcc86f2f5d8f13911a32
#
_cell.length_a   1.000
_cell.length_b   1.000
_cell.length_c   1.000
_cell.angle_alpha   90.00
_cell.angle_beta   90.00
_cell.angle_gamma   90.00
#
_symmetry.space_group_name_H-M   'P 1'
#
loop_
_entity.id
_entity.type
_entity.pdbx_description
1 polymer ?
#
loop_
_entity_poly.entity_id
_entity_poly.type
_entity_poly.pdbx_seq_one_letter_code
_entity_poly.pdbx_strand_id
1 'polypeptide(L)'
;MGFLALGDIHAVGEDVSTATLCIGLQAQVNVECRVLLLGSMPGVASLQEQRYYAHPRNRFWPLMADICGFEADLAYAARLQALNAAGIGLWDVIGRCERRGSLDADIVRGTEVANALPELIATLPELTLIGCNGGASWQAFQRWVLPQLEAPPQVVALPSTSPANAAWSLPRLRQAWQPVADALAT
;
A
#
# COMPACT_ATOMS: atom_id res chain seq x y z
N MET A 1 -34.03 43.21 42.75
CA MET A 1 -34.11 41.79 42.46
C MET A 1 -33.74 41.62 40.98
N GLY A 2 -32.47 41.29 40.69
CA GLY A 2 -31.96 41.12 39.36
C GLY A 2 -31.67 39.64 39.15
N PHE A 3 -32.33 39.00 38.18
CA PHE A 3 -32.01 37.65 37.71
C PHE A 3 -30.84 37.74 36.72
N LEU A 4 -29.73 37.13 37.08
CA LEU A 4 -28.62 36.85 36.16
C LEU A 4 -28.96 35.59 35.35
N ALA A 5 -29.06 35.75 34.04
CA ALA A 5 -29.20 34.64 33.10
C ALA A 5 -27.82 33.92 32.99
N LEU A 6 -27.81 32.64 33.30
CA LEU A 6 -26.70 31.75 33.03
C LEU A 6 -26.65 31.49 31.51
N GLY A 7 -25.53 31.91 30.91
CA GLY A 7 -25.24 31.64 29.49
C GLY A 7 -24.95 30.15 29.28
N ASP A 8 -25.63 29.57 28.30
CA ASP A 8 -25.39 28.24 27.78
C ASP A 8 -23.99 28.18 27.15
N ILE A 9 -23.06 27.48 27.82
CA ILE A 9 -21.82 27.04 27.21
C ILE A 9 -22.15 25.84 26.33
N HIS A 10 -22.32 26.10 25.04
CA HIS A 10 -22.26 25.02 24.02
C HIS A 10 -20.90 24.38 24.10
N ALA A 11 -20.83 23.20 24.70
CA ALA A 11 -19.71 22.28 24.55
C ALA A 11 -19.68 21.86 23.09
N VAL A 12 -18.77 22.44 22.33
CA VAL A 12 -18.37 21.93 21.02
C VAL A 12 -17.65 20.61 21.31
N GLY A 13 -18.38 19.52 21.21
CA GLY A 13 -17.81 18.17 21.21
C GLY A 13 -16.95 18.02 19.96
N GLU A 14 -15.66 18.30 20.07
CA GLU A 14 -14.71 17.78 19.10
C GLU A 14 -14.74 16.25 19.22
N ASP A 15 -15.31 15.61 18.21
CA ASP A 15 -15.18 14.17 18.01
C ASP A 15 -13.73 13.89 17.65
N VAL A 16 -12.88 13.81 18.65
CA VAL A 16 -11.47 13.45 18.52
C VAL A 16 -11.45 11.95 18.28
N SER A 17 -11.65 11.56 17.01
CA SER A 17 -11.41 10.19 16.57
C SER A 17 -10.03 9.76 17.09
N THR A 18 -10.01 8.87 18.08
CA THR A 18 -8.79 8.38 18.71
C THR A 18 -7.99 7.61 17.68
N ALA A 19 -6.71 7.95 17.55
CA ALA A 19 -5.82 7.21 16.67
C ALA A 19 -5.68 5.76 17.16
N THR A 20 -5.74 4.81 16.22
CA THR A 20 -5.62 3.39 16.51
C THR A 20 -4.28 2.89 16.02
N LEU A 21 -3.60 2.06 16.81
CA LEU A 21 -2.40 1.35 16.38
C LEU A 21 -2.76 0.38 15.25
N CYS A 22 -2.16 0.59 14.10
CA CYS A 22 -2.26 -0.28 12.93
C CYS A 22 -0.96 -1.07 12.77
N ILE A 23 -1.07 -2.39 12.62
CA ILE A 23 0.03 -3.29 12.29
C ILE A 23 -0.20 -3.82 10.88
N GLY A 24 0.81 -3.70 10.02
CA GLY A 24 0.74 -4.09 8.61
C GLY A 24 0.65 -5.60 8.41
N LEU A 25 0.49 -6.00 7.16
CA LEU A 25 0.42 -7.40 6.75
C LEU A 25 1.82 -7.97 6.52
N GLN A 26 1.93 -9.30 6.56
CA GLN A 26 3.17 -10.00 6.22
C GLN A 26 3.46 -9.88 4.72
N ALA A 27 4.75 -9.88 4.37
CA ALA A 27 5.18 -9.92 2.97
C ALA A 27 4.64 -11.18 2.27
N GLN A 28 4.21 -11.03 1.03
CA GLN A 28 3.78 -12.12 0.14
C GLN A 28 4.78 -12.22 -1.00
N VAL A 29 5.89 -12.89 -0.76
CA VAL A 29 7.03 -13.01 -1.69
C VAL A 29 7.56 -14.44 -1.72
N ASN A 30 8.21 -14.79 -2.82
CA ASN A 30 9.02 -15.99 -2.93
C ASN A 30 10.41 -15.64 -3.49
N VAL A 31 11.33 -16.58 -3.56
CA VAL A 31 12.71 -16.36 -4.03
C VAL A 31 12.80 -16.01 -5.52
N GLU A 32 11.77 -16.32 -6.29
CA GLU A 32 11.68 -16.03 -7.74
C GLU A 32 11.08 -14.63 -8.00
N CYS A 33 10.92 -13.81 -6.95
CA CYS A 33 10.36 -12.47 -7.07
C CYS A 33 11.26 -11.56 -7.91
N ARG A 34 10.76 -11.13 -9.07
CA ARG A 34 11.41 -10.19 -9.99
C ARG A 34 10.91 -8.77 -9.83
N VAL A 35 9.67 -8.62 -9.40
CA VAL A 35 9.02 -7.33 -9.17
C VAL A 35 8.43 -7.29 -7.76
N LEU A 36 8.87 -6.36 -6.94
CA LEU A 36 8.30 -6.13 -5.61
C LEU A 36 7.39 -4.90 -5.65
N LEU A 37 6.09 -5.11 -5.43
CA LEU A 37 5.12 -4.02 -5.36
C LEU A 37 4.88 -3.62 -3.91
N LEU A 38 5.06 -2.34 -3.63
CA LEU A 38 4.98 -1.79 -2.28
C LEU A 38 3.81 -0.82 -2.15
N GLY A 39 2.89 -1.11 -1.20
CA GLY A 39 1.99 -0.12 -0.65
C GLY A 39 2.66 0.80 0.38
N SER A 40 1.94 1.80 0.86
CA SER A 40 2.35 2.61 2.02
C SER A 40 2.06 1.87 3.32
N MET A 41 0.79 1.70 3.63
CA MET A 41 0.21 0.99 4.77
C MET A 41 -1.15 0.40 4.36
N PRO A 42 -1.49 -0.85 4.72
CA PRO A 42 -2.78 -1.41 4.34
C PRO A 42 -3.94 -0.57 4.88
N GLY A 43 -4.97 -0.37 4.06
CA GLY A 43 -6.22 0.28 4.48
C GLY A 43 -7.01 -0.57 5.48
N VAL A 44 -8.03 0.02 6.11
CA VAL A 44 -8.84 -0.65 7.15
C VAL A 44 -9.41 -1.98 6.66
N ALA A 45 -10.01 -2.03 5.46
CA ALA A 45 -10.56 -3.27 4.91
C ALA A 45 -9.48 -4.38 4.77
N SER A 46 -8.28 -4.02 4.32
CA SER A 46 -7.17 -4.97 4.19
C SER A 46 -6.70 -5.52 5.53
N LEU A 47 -6.62 -4.66 6.55
CA LEU A 47 -6.26 -5.07 7.91
C LEU A 47 -7.34 -5.97 8.55
N GLN A 48 -8.61 -5.63 8.36
CA GLN A 48 -9.73 -6.42 8.90
C GLN A 48 -9.82 -7.79 8.25
N GLU A 49 -9.66 -7.87 6.93
CA GLU A 49 -9.73 -9.13 6.18
C GLU A 49 -8.41 -9.90 6.14
N GLN A 50 -7.30 -9.32 6.64
CA GLN A 50 -5.94 -9.85 6.54
C GLN A 50 -5.56 -10.19 5.08
N ARG A 51 -5.91 -9.29 4.15
CA ARG A 51 -5.74 -9.46 2.71
C ARG A 51 -5.26 -8.18 2.04
N TYR A 52 -4.27 -8.28 1.17
CA TYR A 52 -3.82 -7.15 0.37
C TYR A 52 -4.93 -6.67 -0.57
N TYR A 53 -5.11 -5.33 -0.61
CA TYR A 53 -6.05 -4.66 -1.52
C TYR A 53 -7.48 -5.19 -1.43
N ALA A 54 -7.96 -5.46 -0.21
CA ALA A 54 -9.26 -6.07 0.05
C ALA A 54 -10.46 -5.17 -0.26
N HIS A 55 -10.28 -3.84 -0.28
CA HIS A 55 -11.39 -2.93 -0.57
C HIS A 55 -11.97 -3.22 -1.96
N PRO A 56 -13.30 -3.48 -2.11
CA PRO A 56 -13.90 -4.00 -3.35
C PRO A 56 -13.73 -3.07 -4.56
N ARG A 57 -13.55 -1.77 -4.34
CA ARG A 57 -13.29 -0.79 -5.42
C ARG A 57 -11.80 -0.55 -5.67
N ASN A 58 -10.89 -1.26 -5.00
CA ASN A 58 -9.46 -1.16 -5.31
C ASN A 58 -9.19 -1.82 -6.66
N ARG A 59 -8.50 -1.11 -7.54
CA ARG A 59 -8.21 -1.58 -8.91
C ARG A 59 -6.97 -2.45 -9.00
N PHE A 60 -6.32 -2.75 -7.88
CA PHE A 60 -5.09 -3.56 -7.88
C PHE A 60 -5.31 -4.94 -8.50
N TRP A 61 -6.27 -5.70 -7.98
CA TRP A 61 -6.49 -7.06 -8.47
C TRP A 61 -6.97 -7.13 -9.93
N PRO A 62 -7.90 -6.30 -10.40
CA PRO A 62 -8.22 -6.22 -11.82
C PRO A 62 -7.02 -5.84 -12.69
N LEU A 63 -6.16 -4.93 -12.21
CA LEU A 63 -4.96 -4.52 -12.92
C LEU A 63 -3.93 -5.66 -13.02
N MET A 64 -3.71 -6.40 -11.92
CA MET A 64 -2.78 -7.53 -11.91
C MET A 64 -3.30 -8.70 -12.75
N ALA A 65 -4.59 -8.97 -12.72
CA ALA A 65 -5.22 -9.96 -13.60
C ALA A 65 -4.96 -9.66 -15.06
N ASP A 66 -5.10 -8.40 -15.46
CA ASP A 66 -4.82 -7.96 -16.84
C ASP A 66 -3.30 -8.03 -17.20
N ILE A 67 -2.41 -7.67 -16.27
CA ILE A 67 -0.96 -7.71 -16.49
C ILE A 67 -0.43 -9.15 -16.53
N CYS A 68 -0.89 -10.01 -15.62
CA CYS A 68 -0.35 -11.35 -15.42
C CYS A 68 -1.17 -12.45 -16.12
N GLY A 69 -2.35 -12.14 -16.68
CA GLY A 69 -3.17 -13.08 -17.45
C GLY A 69 -3.92 -14.10 -16.60
N PHE A 70 -4.35 -13.76 -15.38
CA PHE A 70 -5.21 -14.61 -14.55
C PHE A 70 -6.62 -14.01 -14.39
N GLU A 71 -7.59 -14.82 -13.97
CA GLU A 71 -8.96 -14.36 -13.76
C GLU A 71 -9.10 -13.51 -12.48
N ALA A 72 -9.65 -12.30 -12.59
CA ALA A 72 -9.74 -11.35 -11.48
C ALA A 72 -10.68 -11.80 -10.34
N ASP A 73 -11.59 -12.72 -10.61
CA ASP A 73 -12.58 -13.26 -9.67
C ASP A 73 -12.12 -14.52 -8.91
N LEU A 74 -10.88 -14.97 -9.14
CA LEU A 74 -10.29 -16.04 -8.37
C LEU A 74 -10.36 -15.77 -6.86
N ALA A 75 -10.45 -16.83 -6.05
CA ALA A 75 -10.28 -16.73 -4.61
C ALA A 75 -8.95 -16.06 -4.26
N TYR A 76 -8.90 -15.31 -3.16
CA TYR A 76 -7.72 -14.51 -2.78
C TYR A 76 -6.42 -15.31 -2.75
N ALA A 77 -6.43 -16.52 -2.18
CA ALA A 77 -5.25 -17.38 -2.15
C ALA A 77 -4.76 -17.75 -3.56
N ALA A 78 -5.68 -18.04 -4.48
CA ALA A 78 -5.35 -18.35 -5.87
C ALA A 78 -4.79 -17.13 -6.63
N ARG A 79 -5.32 -15.92 -6.35
CA ARG A 79 -4.76 -14.67 -6.89
C ARG A 79 -3.33 -14.43 -6.41
N LEU A 80 -3.03 -14.65 -5.12
CA LEU A 80 -1.68 -14.55 -4.59
C LEU A 80 -0.73 -15.57 -5.22
N GLN A 81 -1.17 -16.82 -5.39
CA GLN A 81 -0.38 -17.85 -6.05
C GLN A 81 -0.07 -17.48 -7.50
N ALA A 82 -1.07 -17.00 -8.26
CA ALA A 82 -0.88 -16.55 -9.64
C ALA A 82 0.08 -15.36 -9.73
N LEU A 83 -0.04 -14.40 -8.80
CA LEU A 83 0.84 -13.24 -8.72
C LEU A 83 2.30 -13.66 -8.44
N ASN A 84 2.52 -14.51 -7.43
CA ASN A 84 3.85 -15.01 -7.09
C ASN A 84 4.44 -15.88 -8.20
N ALA A 85 3.61 -16.70 -8.88
CA ALA A 85 4.05 -17.49 -10.03
C ALA A 85 4.45 -16.61 -11.23
N ALA A 86 3.87 -15.42 -11.36
CA ALA A 86 4.29 -14.42 -12.35
C ALA A 86 5.60 -13.68 -11.94
N GLY A 87 6.14 -13.92 -10.76
CA GLY A 87 7.34 -13.26 -10.24
C GLY A 87 7.07 -11.94 -9.53
N ILE A 88 5.85 -11.71 -9.06
CA ILE A 88 5.48 -10.49 -8.31
C ILE A 88 5.32 -10.81 -6.83
N GLY A 89 6.03 -10.04 -6.00
CA GLY A 89 5.85 -10.01 -4.55
C GLY A 89 5.12 -8.75 -4.07
N LEU A 90 4.51 -8.84 -2.88
CA LEU A 90 3.78 -7.76 -2.24
C LEU A 90 4.30 -7.50 -0.84
N TRP A 91 4.43 -6.24 -0.49
CA TRP A 91 4.54 -5.76 0.87
C TRP A 91 4.13 -4.29 0.97
N ASP A 92 4.38 -3.69 2.14
CA ASP A 92 4.19 -2.26 2.40
C ASP A 92 5.47 -1.66 2.95
N VAL A 93 5.66 -0.35 2.75
CA VAL A 93 6.82 0.36 3.31
C VAL A 93 6.68 0.53 4.82
N ILE A 94 5.46 0.86 5.29
CA ILE A 94 5.16 1.07 6.70
C ILE A 94 4.66 -0.23 7.32
N GLY A 95 5.37 -0.74 8.32
CA GLY A 95 5.00 -1.95 9.05
C GLY A 95 4.02 -1.71 10.19
N ARG A 96 4.06 -0.51 10.81
CA ARG A 96 3.10 -0.08 11.82
C ARG A 96 3.02 1.44 11.90
N CYS A 97 1.88 1.94 12.33
CA CYS A 97 1.65 3.36 12.61
C CYS A 97 0.42 3.55 13.51
N GLU A 98 0.23 4.74 14.05
CA GLU A 98 -1.07 5.16 14.56
C GLU A 98 -1.85 5.89 13.46
N ARG A 99 -3.15 5.59 13.31
CA ARG A 99 -3.97 6.15 12.25
C ARG A 99 -5.40 6.40 12.73
N ARG A 100 -6.01 7.52 12.29
CA ARG A 100 -7.39 7.93 12.65
C ARG A 100 -8.45 7.47 11.66
N GLY A 101 -8.05 6.98 10.49
CA GLY A 101 -8.94 6.56 9.40
C GLY A 101 -8.32 5.47 8.55
N SER A 102 -8.58 5.50 7.24
CA SER A 102 -8.11 4.49 6.29
C SER A 102 -7.09 5.02 5.29
N LEU A 103 -6.93 6.34 5.20
CA LEU A 103 -6.05 6.99 4.23
C LEU A 103 -4.66 7.21 4.82
N ASP A 104 -3.66 7.34 3.96
CA ASP A 104 -2.30 7.70 4.37
C ASP A 104 -2.24 9.07 5.05
N ALA A 105 -3.13 9.99 4.66
CA ALA A 105 -3.24 11.31 5.29
C ALA A 105 -3.74 11.26 6.75
N ASP A 106 -4.38 10.16 7.15
CA ASP A 106 -4.88 9.94 8.50
C ASP A 106 -3.80 9.37 9.45
N ILE A 107 -2.62 9.02 8.93
CA ILE A 107 -1.48 8.54 9.73
C ILE A 107 -0.97 9.66 10.63
N VAL A 108 -0.81 9.37 11.91
CA VAL A 108 -0.22 10.30 12.88
C VAL A 108 1.29 10.36 12.63
N ARG A 109 1.75 11.52 12.19
CA ARG A 109 3.17 11.73 11.83
C ARG A 109 4.10 11.43 13.00
N GLY A 110 5.18 10.70 12.69
CA GLY A 110 6.18 10.33 13.68
C GLY A 110 5.88 9.03 14.44
N THR A 111 4.75 8.36 14.10
CA THR A 111 4.41 7.04 14.66
C THR A 111 4.75 5.91 13.68
N GLU A 112 5.15 6.25 12.47
CA GLU A 112 5.46 5.30 11.41
C GLU A 112 6.74 4.54 11.73
N VAL A 113 6.69 3.22 11.59
CA VAL A 113 7.85 2.34 11.64
C VAL A 113 7.89 1.55 10.33
N ALA A 114 8.98 1.71 9.60
CA ALA A 114 9.17 1.00 8.34
C ALA A 114 9.32 -0.52 8.55
N ASN A 115 8.90 -1.30 7.57
CA ASN A 115 9.23 -2.71 7.47
C ASN A 115 10.72 -2.91 7.17
N ALA A 116 11.24 -4.09 7.49
CA ALA A 116 12.62 -4.53 7.22
C ALA A 116 12.82 -4.83 5.71
N LEU A 117 12.57 -3.82 4.87
CA LEU A 117 12.67 -3.95 3.41
C LEU A 117 14.11 -4.18 2.92
N PRO A 118 15.15 -3.53 3.47
CA PRO A 118 16.50 -3.81 3.05
C PRO A 118 16.90 -5.29 3.24
N GLU A 119 16.49 -5.87 4.37
CA GLU A 119 16.75 -7.28 4.69
C GLU A 119 15.98 -8.20 3.76
N LEU A 120 14.71 -7.91 3.47
CA LEU A 120 13.93 -8.68 2.50
C LEU A 120 14.56 -8.61 1.11
N ILE A 121 14.87 -7.41 0.61
CA ILE A 121 15.46 -7.17 -0.72
C ILE A 121 16.75 -7.97 -0.89
N ALA A 122 17.58 -8.04 0.14
CA ALA A 122 18.82 -8.82 0.12
C ALA A 122 18.60 -10.33 -0.06
N THR A 123 17.39 -10.84 0.21
CA THR A 123 17.04 -12.26 0.00
C THR A 123 16.42 -12.56 -1.37
N LEU A 124 16.27 -11.58 -2.23
CA LEU A 124 15.58 -11.68 -3.52
C LEU A 124 16.58 -11.51 -4.69
N PRO A 125 17.30 -12.56 -5.09
CA PRO A 125 18.38 -12.47 -6.08
C PRO A 125 17.90 -12.07 -7.48
N GLU A 126 16.64 -12.37 -7.82
CA GLU A 126 16.05 -12.09 -9.13
C GLU A 126 15.33 -10.73 -9.19
N LEU A 127 15.35 -9.94 -8.10
CA LEU A 127 14.62 -8.68 -8.03
C LEU A 127 15.24 -7.62 -8.94
N THR A 128 14.50 -7.22 -9.96
CA THR A 128 14.90 -6.21 -10.95
C THR A 128 14.14 -4.89 -10.82
N LEU A 129 12.91 -4.94 -10.30
CA LEU A 129 12.04 -3.77 -10.18
C LEU A 129 11.36 -3.69 -8.82
N ILE A 130 11.37 -2.50 -8.23
CA ILE A 130 10.49 -2.14 -7.10
C ILE A 130 9.49 -1.10 -7.59
N GLY A 131 8.19 -1.42 -7.49
CA GLY A 131 7.09 -0.52 -7.84
C GLY A 131 6.38 0.03 -6.61
N CYS A 132 6.45 1.33 -6.38
CA CYS A 132 5.74 1.99 -5.28
C CYS A 132 4.32 2.37 -5.71
N ASN A 133 3.30 1.72 -5.18
CA ASN A 133 1.89 1.93 -5.51
C ASN A 133 1.34 3.18 -4.81
N GLY A 134 1.52 4.32 -5.45
CA GLY A 134 1.08 5.62 -4.98
C GLY A 134 2.18 6.51 -4.38
N GLY A 135 1.87 7.81 -4.30
CA GLY A 135 2.84 8.81 -3.85
C GLY A 135 3.30 8.64 -2.41
N ALA A 136 2.41 8.19 -1.52
CA ALA A 136 2.77 7.97 -0.11
C ALA A 136 3.77 6.80 0.04
N SER A 137 3.56 5.70 -0.69
CA SER A 137 4.50 4.58 -0.76
C SER A 137 5.87 5.04 -1.29
N TRP A 138 5.87 5.80 -2.39
CA TRP A 138 7.09 6.36 -2.98
C TRP A 138 7.87 7.23 -2.01
N GLN A 139 7.21 8.20 -1.36
CA GLN A 139 7.84 9.11 -0.40
C GLN A 139 8.41 8.36 0.81
N ALA A 140 7.65 7.39 1.34
CA ALA A 140 8.09 6.56 2.45
C ALA A 140 9.32 5.71 2.06
N PHE A 141 9.31 5.10 0.87
CA PHE A 141 10.43 4.32 0.35
C PHE A 141 11.69 5.17 0.18
N GLN A 142 11.56 6.34 -0.45
CA GLN A 142 12.69 7.27 -0.61
C GLN A 142 13.27 7.72 0.74
N ARG A 143 12.42 7.93 1.73
CA ARG A 143 12.85 8.44 3.03
C ARG A 143 13.53 7.38 3.89
N TRP A 144 12.99 6.17 3.93
CA TRP A 144 13.38 5.19 4.95
C TRP A 144 14.09 3.96 4.40
N VAL A 145 13.92 3.63 3.13
CA VAL A 145 14.46 2.39 2.55
C VAL A 145 15.62 2.67 1.60
N LEU A 146 15.39 3.52 0.60
CA LEU A 146 16.38 3.78 -0.45
C LEU A 146 17.76 4.17 0.08
N PRO A 147 17.92 5.01 1.15
CA PRO A 147 19.24 5.36 1.67
C PRO A 147 20.01 4.19 2.30
N GLN A 148 19.33 3.07 2.58
CA GLN A 148 19.94 1.87 3.17
C GLN A 148 20.37 0.82 2.13
N LEU A 149 20.03 1.03 0.85
CA LEU A 149 20.35 0.11 -0.23
C LEU A 149 21.64 0.55 -0.94
N GLU A 150 22.67 -0.30 -0.93
CA GLU A 150 23.94 -0.01 -1.62
C GLU A 150 23.79 -0.06 -3.15
N ALA A 151 23.04 -1.04 -3.65
CA ALA A 151 22.79 -1.25 -5.08
C ALA A 151 21.29 -1.56 -5.29
N PRO A 152 20.42 -0.53 -5.26
CA PRO A 152 18.99 -0.75 -5.43
C PRO A 152 18.69 -1.25 -6.85
N PRO A 153 17.70 -2.15 -7.02
CA PRO A 153 17.13 -2.44 -8.34
C PRO A 153 16.46 -1.17 -8.90
N GLN A 154 15.94 -1.26 -10.11
CA GLN A 154 15.14 -0.15 -10.65
C GLN A 154 13.96 0.15 -9.69
N VAL A 155 13.74 1.42 -9.36
CA VAL A 155 12.62 1.84 -8.51
C VAL A 155 11.74 2.81 -9.26
N VAL A 156 10.43 2.58 -9.28
CA VAL A 156 9.46 3.41 -9.99
C VAL A 156 8.30 3.84 -9.09
N ALA A 157 7.91 5.09 -9.22
CA ALA A 157 6.66 5.60 -8.65
C ALA A 157 5.50 5.27 -9.60
N LEU A 158 4.50 4.56 -9.11
CA LEU A 158 3.32 4.17 -9.86
C LEU A 158 2.10 4.92 -9.35
N PRO A 159 1.13 5.28 -10.21
CA PRO A 159 -0.11 5.87 -9.74
C PRO A 159 -0.89 4.86 -8.88
N SER A 160 -1.46 5.35 -7.79
CA SER A 160 -2.16 4.51 -6.82
C SER A 160 -3.39 3.83 -7.41
N THR A 161 -3.55 2.54 -7.11
CA THR A 161 -4.73 1.74 -7.44
C THR A 161 -5.91 1.96 -6.49
N SER A 162 -5.70 2.72 -5.40
CA SER A 162 -6.72 3.03 -4.41
C SER A 162 -7.95 3.72 -5.03
N PRO A 163 -9.18 3.42 -4.57
CA PRO A 163 -10.37 4.15 -4.99
C PRO A 163 -10.32 5.65 -4.66
N ALA A 164 -9.52 6.06 -3.67
CA ALA A 164 -9.26 7.48 -3.37
C ALA A 164 -8.58 8.22 -4.53
N ASN A 165 -7.89 7.52 -5.42
CA ASN A 165 -7.27 8.07 -6.62
C ASN A 165 -8.24 8.06 -7.82
N ALA A 166 -9.38 8.72 -7.69
CA ALA A 166 -10.49 8.65 -8.63
C ALA A 166 -10.15 9.12 -10.07
N ALA A 167 -9.14 9.97 -10.23
CA ALA A 167 -8.72 10.50 -11.55
C ALA A 167 -8.10 9.43 -12.48
N TRP A 168 -7.74 8.26 -11.95
CA TRP A 168 -7.11 7.18 -12.70
C TRP A 168 -8.09 6.05 -13.00
N SER A 169 -8.50 5.92 -14.27
CA SER A 169 -9.27 4.77 -14.75
C SER A 169 -8.37 3.52 -14.88
N LEU A 170 -8.97 2.34 -14.94
CA LEU A 170 -8.22 1.09 -15.12
C LEU A 170 -7.36 1.10 -16.40
N PRO A 171 -7.84 1.56 -17.58
CA PRO A 171 -7.00 1.66 -18.77
C PRO A 171 -5.79 2.60 -18.60
N ARG A 172 -5.98 3.74 -17.91
CA ARG A 172 -4.86 4.66 -17.62
C ARG A 172 -3.86 4.05 -16.65
N LEU A 173 -4.32 3.33 -15.63
CA LEU A 173 -3.45 2.57 -14.72
C LEU A 173 -2.66 1.52 -15.52
N ARG A 174 -3.33 0.74 -16.38
CA ARG A 174 -2.68 -0.28 -17.21
C ARG A 174 -1.51 0.30 -18.03
N GLN A 175 -1.73 1.45 -18.64
CA GLN A 175 -0.67 2.15 -19.39
C GLN A 175 0.47 2.63 -18.48
N ALA A 176 0.16 3.24 -17.35
CA ALA A 176 1.17 3.78 -16.42
C ALA A 176 1.95 2.70 -15.66
N TRP A 177 1.36 1.49 -15.53
CA TRP A 177 1.99 0.33 -14.91
C TRP A 177 2.75 -0.55 -15.90
N GLN A 178 2.94 -0.08 -17.14
CA GLN A 178 3.71 -0.79 -18.17
C GLN A 178 5.10 -1.23 -17.71
N PRO A 179 5.86 -0.46 -16.89
CA PRO A 179 7.16 -0.92 -16.38
C PRO A 179 7.10 -2.24 -15.61
N VAL A 180 5.96 -2.53 -14.93
CA VAL A 180 5.74 -3.82 -14.26
C VAL A 180 5.62 -4.95 -15.28
N ALA A 181 4.81 -4.75 -16.33
CA ALA A 181 4.66 -5.74 -17.39
C ALA A 181 5.99 -6.00 -18.13
N ASP A 182 6.75 -4.95 -18.40
CA ASP A 182 8.04 -5.05 -19.10
C ASP A 182 9.07 -5.83 -18.27
N ALA A 183 9.12 -5.60 -16.96
CA ALA A 183 10.02 -6.34 -16.05
C ALA A 183 9.65 -7.83 -15.91
N LEU A 184 8.40 -8.21 -16.17
CA LEU A 184 7.97 -9.61 -16.16
C LEU A 184 8.26 -10.33 -17.48
N ALA A 185 8.40 -9.59 -18.58
CA ALA A 185 8.65 -10.15 -19.91
C ALA A 185 10.12 -10.52 -20.17
N THR A 186 11.02 -10.05 -19.28
CA THR A 186 12.47 -10.29 -19.37
C THR A 186 12.85 -11.57 -18.64
#